data_1fdd2d4ca209a8a3921e226e97b32b87
#
_entry.id   1fdd2d4ca209a8a3921e226e97b32b87
#
_cell.length_a   1.000
_cell.length_b   1.000
_cell.length_c   1.000
_cell.angle_alpha   90.00
_cell.angle_beta   90.00
_cell.angle_gamma   90.00
#
_symmetry.space_group_name_H-M   'P 1'
#
loop_
_entity.id
_entity.type
_entity.pdbx_description
1 polymer ?
#
loop_
_entity_poly.entity_id
_entity_poly.type
_entity_poly.pdbx_seq_one_letter_code
_entity_poly.pdbx_strand_id
1 'polypeptide(L)'
;MVAHSEILLSKCAQFRDESQFIDVRLKVHEDIFPAHRIVLAANSDYFHAMFTTGIKESNQEVIELKDESISRDALKIVMESIYTGDLHVNKENVLEVLAAADHLQVTSVVQQCCDFLKREFIQLRLDLHSYCLLSTVADRHSLTDLQGAAEKKMASMYVDVCESEEFLTHIGADQLFSLLRNTRRKRGWQ
;
A
#
# COMPACT_ATOMS: atom_id res chain seq x y z
N MET A 1 8.90 11.11 -28.30
CA MET A 1 7.73 12.02 -28.30
C MET A 1 7.04 11.80 -26.95
N VAL A 2 6.98 12.83 -26.09
CA VAL A 2 6.33 12.74 -24.78
C VAL A 2 4.83 12.57 -25.00
N ALA A 3 4.19 11.63 -24.31
CA ALA A 3 2.75 11.39 -24.44
C ALA A 3 1.96 12.58 -23.88
N HIS A 4 0.79 12.90 -24.48
CA HIS A 4 -0.06 14.00 -24.00
C HIS A 4 -0.47 13.81 -22.53
N SER A 5 -0.69 12.58 -22.10
CA SER A 5 -0.99 12.24 -20.71
C SER A 5 0.14 12.61 -19.75
N GLU A 6 1.39 12.41 -20.15
CA GLU A 6 2.56 12.79 -19.34
C GLU A 6 2.67 14.28 -19.17
N ILE A 7 2.39 15.04 -20.25
CA ILE A 7 2.37 16.51 -20.20
C ILE A 7 1.28 17.01 -19.26
N LEU A 8 0.08 16.43 -19.33
CA LEU A 8 -1.03 16.82 -18.46
C LEU A 8 -0.71 16.54 -16.99
N LEU A 9 -0.19 15.35 -16.68
CA LEU A 9 0.16 14.96 -15.33
C LEU A 9 1.26 15.85 -14.75
N SER A 10 2.31 16.12 -15.54
CA SER A 10 3.39 17.05 -15.18
C SER A 10 2.87 18.46 -14.87
N LYS A 11 1.86 18.94 -15.62
CA LYS A 11 1.22 20.24 -15.34
C LYS A 11 0.42 20.22 -14.04
N CYS A 12 -0.30 19.14 -13.75
CA CYS A 12 -0.99 18.99 -12.47
C CYS A 12 0.00 18.98 -11.28
N ALA A 13 1.15 18.31 -11.43
CA ALA A 13 2.22 18.36 -10.45
C ALA A 13 2.75 19.78 -10.23
N GLN A 14 3.04 20.50 -11.33
CA GLN A 14 3.47 21.91 -11.26
C GLN A 14 2.45 22.78 -10.52
N PHE A 15 1.15 22.66 -10.85
CA PHE A 15 0.09 23.43 -10.18
C PHE A 15 0.02 23.14 -8.68
N ARG A 16 0.22 21.89 -8.28
CA ARG A 16 0.29 21.53 -6.86
C ARG A 16 1.48 22.20 -6.18
N ASP A 17 2.66 22.14 -6.78
CA ASP A 17 3.89 22.70 -6.21
C ASP A 17 3.84 24.22 -6.11
N GLU A 18 3.20 24.87 -7.07
CA GLU A 18 2.93 26.32 -7.07
C GLU A 18 1.70 26.71 -6.25
N SER A 19 1.05 25.75 -5.56
CA SER A 19 -0.19 25.94 -4.78
C SER A 19 -1.34 26.54 -5.60
N GLN A 20 -1.40 26.24 -6.89
CA GLN A 20 -2.47 26.68 -7.79
C GLN A 20 -3.60 25.65 -7.84
N PHE A 21 -4.83 26.13 -7.90
CA PHE A 21 -6.05 25.32 -7.99
C PHE A 21 -6.24 24.28 -6.85
N ILE A 22 -5.55 24.46 -5.72
CA ILE A 22 -5.69 23.57 -4.56
C ILE A 22 -7.11 23.70 -3.99
N ASP A 23 -7.84 22.59 -3.96
CA ASP A 23 -9.22 22.52 -3.48
C ASP A 23 -9.42 21.52 -2.33
N VAL A 24 -8.33 20.83 -1.95
CA VAL A 24 -8.27 19.93 -0.79
C VAL A 24 -6.88 19.90 -0.18
N ARG A 25 -6.82 19.67 1.13
CA ARG A 25 -5.58 19.41 1.87
C ARG A 25 -5.74 18.13 2.68
N LEU A 26 -4.83 17.19 2.50
CA LEU A 26 -4.77 15.97 3.30
C LEU A 26 -3.89 16.23 4.52
N LYS A 27 -4.40 15.92 5.71
CA LYS A 27 -3.65 16.05 6.97
C LYS A 27 -3.34 14.66 7.52
N VAL A 28 -2.06 14.41 7.81
CA VAL A 28 -1.57 13.25 8.55
C VAL A 28 -0.73 13.76 9.72
N HIS A 29 -1.18 13.51 10.95
CA HIS A 29 -0.61 14.11 12.15
C HIS A 29 -0.58 15.64 12.06
N GLU A 30 0.61 16.24 12.03
CA GLU A 30 0.79 17.69 11.90
C GLU A 30 1.12 18.14 10.48
N ASP A 31 1.36 17.19 9.57
CA ASP A 31 1.74 17.48 8.19
C ASP A 31 0.53 17.67 7.28
N ILE A 32 0.60 18.65 6.38
CA ILE A 32 -0.45 19.01 5.44
C ILE A 32 0.07 18.84 4.00
N PHE A 33 -0.68 18.09 3.20
CA PHE A 33 -0.39 17.83 1.79
C PHE A 33 -1.46 18.50 0.91
N PRO A 34 -1.13 19.59 0.20
CA PRO A 34 -2.04 20.21 -0.74
C PRO A 34 -2.28 19.31 -1.95
N ALA A 35 -3.50 19.29 -2.46
CA ALA A 35 -3.89 18.43 -3.57
C ALA A 35 -5.08 18.99 -4.36
N HIS A 36 -5.38 18.31 -5.48
CA HIS A 36 -6.56 18.56 -6.30
C HIS A 36 -7.50 17.35 -6.21
N ARG A 37 -8.75 17.59 -5.81
CA ARG A 37 -9.78 16.54 -5.68
C ARG A 37 -9.90 15.67 -6.94
N ILE A 38 -9.91 16.32 -8.09
CA ILE A 38 -10.05 15.60 -9.36
C ILE A 38 -8.87 14.65 -9.62
N VAL A 39 -7.65 15.05 -9.27
CA VAL A 39 -6.46 14.21 -9.45
C VAL A 39 -6.47 13.04 -8.47
N LEU A 40 -6.83 13.29 -7.20
CA LEU A 40 -6.98 12.24 -6.19
C LEU A 40 -8.07 11.24 -6.59
N ALA A 41 -9.26 11.73 -6.96
CA ALA A 41 -10.39 10.89 -7.33
C ALA A 41 -10.13 10.06 -8.61
N ALA A 42 -9.34 10.58 -9.55
CA ALA A 42 -8.97 9.86 -10.75
C ALA A 42 -7.99 8.70 -10.51
N ASN A 43 -7.26 8.73 -9.39
CA ASN A 43 -6.25 7.73 -9.06
C ASN A 43 -6.63 6.81 -7.88
N SER A 44 -7.71 7.11 -7.15
CA SER A 44 -8.08 6.45 -5.91
C SER A 44 -9.58 6.29 -5.79
N ASP A 45 -10.04 5.04 -5.68
CA ASP A 45 -11.46 4.74 -5.46
C ASP A 45 -11.93 5.24 -4.08
N TYR A 46 -11.04 5.27 -3.08
CA TYR A 46 -11.31 5.82 -1.76
C TYR A 46 -11.64 7.33 -1.85
N PHE A 47 -10.79 8.12 -2.50
CA PHE A 47 -11.06 9.55 -2.67
C PHE A 47 -12.22 9.82 -3.63
N HIS A 48 -12.37 9.01 -4.68
CA HIS A 48 -13.53 9.13 -5.57
C HIS A 48 -14.83 8.95 -4.78
N ALA A 49 -14.96 7.87 -4.01
CA ALA A 49 -16.13 7.63 -3.19
C ALA A 49 -16.35 8.77 -2.17
N MET A 50 -15.30 9.19 -1.46
CA MET A 50 -15.36 10.25 -0.46
C MET A 50 -15.89 11.57 -1.06
N PHE A 51 -15.44 11.97 -2.25
CA PHE A 51 -15.82 13.24 -2.86
C PHE A 51 -17.18 13.21 -3.58
N THR A 52 -17.69 12.03 -3.92
CA THR A 52 -18.94 11.89 -4.67
C THR A 52 -20.15 11.51 -3.81
N THR A 53 -19.95 10.92 -2.63
CA THR A 53 -21.06 10.39 -1.80
C THR A 53 -21.80 11.42 -0.98
N GLY A 54 -21.40 12.71 -1.03
CA GLY A 54 -22.11 13.79 -0.30
C GLY A 54 -22.00 13.72 1.23
N ILE A 55 -21.06 12.93 1.76
CA ILE A 55 -20.74 12.90 3.20
C ILE A 55 -20.10 14.23 3.63
N LYS A 56 -20.01 14.48 4.93
CA LYS A 56 -19.47 15.76 5.47
C LYS A 56 -18.07 16.06 4.92
N GLU A 57 -17.26 15.04 4.74
CA GLU A 57 -15.89 15.11 4.21
C GLU A 57 -15.82 15.57 2.76
N SER A 58 -16.88 15.36 1.97
CA SER A 58 -16.92 15.75 0.54
C SER A 58 -16.77 17.28 0.34
N ASN A 59 -17.11 18.10 1.35
CA ASN A 59 -17.04 19.55 1.28
C ASN A 59 -15.95 20.17 2.19
N GLN A 60 -15.19 19.36 2.91
CA GLN A 60 -14.14 19.87 3.79
C GLN A 60 -12.89 20.27 3.00
N GLU A 61 -12.31 21.42 3.32
CA GLU A 61 -11.06 21.88 2.75
C GLU A 61 -9.86 21.05 3.25
N VAL A 62 -9.94 20.60 4.52
CA VAL A 62 -8.91 19.77 5.15
C VAL A 62 -9.51 18.43 5.53
N ILE A 63 -8.91 17.35 5.05
CA ILE A 63 -9.29 15.96 5.33
C ILE A 63 -8.21 15.34 6.19
N GLU A 64 -8.55 14.96 7.41
CA GLU A 64 -7.63 14.28 8.32
C GLU A 64 -7.67 12.77 8.10
N LEU A 65 -6.54 12.20 7.70
CA LEU A 65 -6.35 10.76 7.56
C LEU A 65 -5.85 10.21 8.89
N LYS A 66 -6.72 9.47 9.61
CA LYS A 66 -6.48 9.02 10.99
C LYS A 66 -6.00 7.57 11.09
N ASP A 67 -5.88 6.89 9.96
CA ASP A 67 -5.49 5.50 9.96
C ASP A 67 -3.99 5.34 10.22
N GLU A 68 -3.64 4.46 11.17
CA GLU A 68 -2.26 4.20 11.57
C GLU A 68 -1.39 3.59 10.45
N SER A 69 -2.03 3.00 9.43
CA SER A 69 -1.32 2.47 8.25
C SER A 69 -0.79 3.56 7.32
N ILE A 70 -1.20 4.83 7.54
CA ILE A 70 -0.81 5.95 6.69
C ILE A 70 0.23 6.80 7.44
N SER A 71 1.51 6.47 7.27
CA SER A 71 2.58 7.33 7.74
C SER A 71 2.75 8.57 6.83
N ARG A 72 3.36 9.63 7.39
CA ARG A 72 3.69 10.85 6.63
C ARG A 72 4.52 10.54 5.38
N ASP A 73 5.56 9.74 5.54
CA ASP A 73 6.50 9.46 4.46
C ASP A 73 5.89 8.53 3.40
N ALA A 74 5.08 7.56 3.82
CA ALA A 74 4.32 6.72 2.89
C ALA A 74 3.31 7.56 2.09
N LEU A 75 2.54 8.43 2.75
CA LEU A 75 1.59 9.31 2.04
C LEU A 75 2.31 10.21 1.04
N LYS A 76 3.46 10.79 1.41
CA LYS A 76 4.27 11.60 0.51
C LYS A 76 4.63 10.84 -0.77
N ILE A 77 5.12 9.60 -0.65
CA ILE A 77 5.50 8.76 -1.79
C ILE A 77 4.28 8.43 -2.66
N VAL A 78 3.15 8.05 -2.03
CA VAL A 78 1.89 7.79 -2.75
C VAL A 78 1.41 9.03 -3.51
N MET A 79 1.43 10.20 -2.86
CA MET A 79 1.06 11.47 -3.49
C MET A 79 1.97 11.84 -4.66
N GLU A 80 3.29 11.69 -4.52
CA GLU A 80 4.22 11.90 -5.63
C GLU A 80 3.90 10.97 -6.80
N SER A 81 3.67 9.68 -6.54
CA SER A 81 3.32 8.74 -7.59
C SER A 81 1.99 9.08 -8.29
N ILE A 82 0.99 9.56 -7.55
CA ILE A 82 -0.29 10.02 -8.12
C ILE A 82 -0.07 11.15 -9.14
N TYR A 83 0.87 12.06 -8.88
CA TYR A 83 1.12 13.25 -9.72
C TYR A 83 2.18 13.05 -10.79
N THR A 84 3.07 12.06 -10.65
CA THR A 84 4.15 11.83 -11.62
C THR A 84 3.97 10.56 -12.45
N GLY A 85 3.24 9.57 -11.92
CA GLY A 85 3.16 8.23 -12.47
C GLY A 85 4.33 7.33 -12.04
N ASP A 86 5.40 7.90 -11.45
CA ASP A 86 6.58 7.19 -11.02
C ASP A 86 6.53 6.85 -9.53
N LEU A 87 6.93 5.64 -9.16
CA LEU A 87 6.99 5.20 -7.78
C LEU A 87 8.44 4.99 -7.34
N HIS A 88 8.86 5.72 -6.32
CA HIS A 88 10.19 5.62 -5.74
C HIS A 88 10.13 4.90 -4.38
N VAL A 89 10.27 3.57 -4.42
CA VAL A 89 10.30 2.73 -3.21
C VAL A 89 11.60 1.96 -3.12
N ASN A 90 11.95 1.58 -1.89
CA ASN A 90 13.08 0.72 -1.57
C ASN A 90 12.65 -0.38 -0.59
N LYS A 91 13.60 -1.23 -0.16
CA LYS A 91 13.33 -2.37 0.74
C LYS A 91 12.82 -1.95 2.12
N GLU A 92 13.14 -0.73 2.55
CA GLU A 92 12.84 -0.22 3.88
C GLU A 92 11.43 0.38 3.96
N ASN A 93 10.95 1.00 2.86
CA ASN A 93 9.69 1.74 2.86
C ASN A 93 8.56 1.08 2.04
N VAL A 94 8.86 0.09 1.19
CA VAL A 94 7.86 -0.49 0.27
C VAL A 94 6.63 -1.06 0.98
N LEU A 95 6.79 -1.62 2.18
CA LEU A 95 5.66 -2.20 2.93
C LEU A 95 4.76 -1.11 3.52
N GLU A 96 5.33 -0.04 4.04
CA GLU A 96 4.56 1.11 4.53
C GLU A 96 3.82 1.81 3.38
N VAL A 97 4.49 1.99 2.24
CA VAL A 97 3.88 2.57 1.04
C VAL A 97 2.76 1.67 0.51
N LEU A 98 2.96 0.35 0.53
CA LEU A 98 1.94 -0.62 0.13
C LEU A 98 0.72 -0.54 1.05
N ALA A 99 0.91 -0.48 2.38
CA ALA A 99 -0.19 -0.36 3.34
C ALA A 99 -1.00 0.92 3.12
N ALA A 100 -0.33 2.06 2.97
CA ALA A 100 -0.98 3.34 2.70
C ALA A 100 -1.71 3.34 1.34
N ALA A 101 -1.10 2.81 0.29
CA ALA A 101 -1.69 2.74 -1.05
C ALA A 101 -2.91 1.81 -1.09
N ASP A 102 -2.86 0.68 -0.38
CA ASP A 102 -3.97 -0.26 -0.27
C ASP A 102 -5.15 0.35 0.50
N HIS A 103 -4.87 1.02 1.64
CA HIS A 103 -5.89 1.74 2.40
C HIS A 103 -6.54 2.84 1.56
N LEU A 104 -5.75 3.63 0.86
CA LEU A 104 -6.22 4.71 -0.01
C LEU A 104 -6.73 4.20 -1.38
N GLN A 105 -6.72 2.89 -1.61
CA GLN A 105 -7.18 2.26 -2.85
C GLN A 105 -6.55 2.87 -4.12
N VAL A 106 -5.24 3.14 -4.07
CA VAL A 106 -4.46 3.59 -5.22
C VAL A 106 -3.87 2.38 -5.93
N THR A 107 -4.67 1.73 -6.76
CA THR A 107 -4.37 0.43 -7.38
C THR A 107 -3.06 0.44 -8.17
N SER A 108 -2.74 1.54 -8.87
CA SER A 108 -1.49 1.67 -9.62
C SER A 108 -0.25 1.59 -8.73
N VAL A 109 -0.28 2.22 -7.55
CA VAL A 109 0.81 2.18 -6.57
C VAL A 109 0.91 0.80 -5.93
N VAL A 110 -0.23 0.19 -5.57
CA VAL A 110 -0.27 -1.19 -5.04
C VAL A 110 0.40 -2.15 -6.02
N GLN A 111 0.04 -2.07 -7.32
CA GLN A 111 0.64 -2.95 -8.33
C GLN A 111 2.15 -2.74 -8.46
N GLN A 112 2.63 -1.51 -8.50
CA GLN A 112 4.05 -1.20 -8.58
C GLN A 112 4.83 -1.68 -7.34
N CYS A 113 4.27 -1.51 -6.14
CA CYS A 113 4.83 -2.06 -4.90
C CYS A 113 4.92 -3.60 -4.96
N CYS A 114 3.85 -4.27 -5.41
CA CYS A 114 3.84 -5.73 -5.55
C CYS A 114 4.87 -6.22 -6.57
N ASP A 115 5.06 -5.51 -7.68
CA ASP A 115 6.07 -5.86 -8.68
C ASP A 115 7.49 -5.63 -8.17
N PHE A 116 7.72 -4.59 -7.37
CA PHE A 116 8.98 -4.41 -6.64
C PHE A 116 9.23 -5.55 -5.67
N LEU A 117 8.25 -5.89 -4.84
CA LEU A 117 8.33 -6.97 -3.87
C LEU A 117 8.62 -8.32 -4.51
N LYS A 118 7.97 -8.66 -5.63
CA LYS A 118 8.26 -9.90 -6.37
C LYS A 118 9.73 -9.99 -6.82
N ARG A 119 10.31 -8.88 -7.26
CA ARG A 119 11.72 -8.84 -7.71
C ARG A 119 12.71 -8.96 -6.54
N GLU A 120 12.43 -8.28 -5.43
CA GLU A 120 13.33 -8.15 -4.29
C GLU A 120 13.04 -9.15 -3.16
N PHE A 121 12.06 -10.03 -3.33
CA PHE A 121 11.47 -10.87 -2.27
C PHE A 121 12.51 -11.70 -1.49
N ILE A 122 13.54 -12.21 -2.17
CA ILE A 122 14.58 -13.06 -1.55
C ILE A 122 15.37 -12.30 -0.49
N GLN A 123 15.53 -10.98 -0.66
CA GLN A 123 16.36 -10.12 0.18
C GLN A 123 15.58 -9.40 1.29
N LEU A 124 14.24 -9.45 1.26
CA LEU A 124 13.39 -8.80 2.25
C LEU A 124 13.40 -9.58 3.57
N ARG A 125 13.54 -8.83 4.66
CA ARG A 125 13.24 -9.34 6.01
C ARG A 125 11.74 -9.17 6.25
N LEU A 126 11.03 -10.29 6.27
CA LEU A 126 9.60 -10.29 6.59
C LEU A 126 9.45 -10.75 8.04
N ASP A 127 8.82 -9.93 8.85
CA ASP A 127 8.25 -10.30 10.13
C ASP A 127 6.78 -10.76 9.96
N LEU A 128 6.14 -11.13 11.04
CA LEU A 128 4.76 -11.58 11.01
C LEU A 128 3.80 -10.51 10.51
N HIS A 129 3.99 -9.26 10.94
CA HIS A 129 3.16 -8.13 10.53
C HIS A 129 3.24 -7.91 9.00
N SER A 130 4.45 -7.87 8.46
CA SER A 130 4.69 -7.77 7.01
C SER A 130 4.08 -8.93 6.22
N TYR A 131 4.16 -10.16 6.76
CA TYR A 131 3.50 -11.32 6.16
C TYR A 131 1.99 -11.18 6.12
N CYS A 132 1.36 -10.78 7.22
CA CYS A 132 -0.09 -10.59 7.29
C CYS A 132 -0.55 -9.51 6.30
N LEU A 133 0.15 -8.38 6.23
CA LEU A 133 -0.10 -7.32 5.25
C LEU A 133 -0.02 -7.87 3.82
N LEU A 134 1.08 -8.52 3.46
CA LEU A 134 1.29 -9.07 2.12
C LEU A 134 0.25 -10.12 1.75
N SER A 135 -0.10 -11.01 2.70
CA SER A 135 -1.13 -12.03 2.48
C SER A 135 -2.49 -11.39 2.23
N THR A 136 -2.86 -10.37 3.01
CA THR A 136 -4.14 -9.66 2.86
C THR A 136 -4.22 -8.89 1.54
N VAL A 137 -3.17 -8.18 1.18
CA VAL A 137 -3.10 -7.43 -0.08
C VAL A 137 -3.09 -8.39 -1.28
N ALA A 138 -2.31 -9.47 -1.21
CA ALA A 138 -2.24 -10.46 -2.27
C ALA A 138 -3.59 -11.15 -2.51
N ASP A 139 -4.35 -11.44 -1.46
CA ASP A 139 -5.69 -12.01 -1.56
C ASP A 139 -6.67 -11.01 -2.19
N ARG A 140 -6.71 -9.78 -1.69
CA ARG A 140 -7.59 -8.70 -2.20
C ARG A 140 -7.36 -8.41 -3.69
N HIS A 141 -6.12 -8.42 -4.13
CA HIS A 141 -5.75 -8.14 -5.53
C HIS A 141 -5.50 -9.41 -6.37
N SER A 142 -5.84 -10.60 -5.85
CA SER A 142 -5.69 -11.90 -6.53
C SER A 142 -4.25 -12.19 -7.02
N LEU A 143 -3.25 -11.79 -6.24
CA LEU A 143 -1.82 -11.91 -6.56
C LEU A 143 -1.25 -13.24 -6.05
N THR A 144 -1.69 -14.37 -6.63
CA THR A 144 -1.36 -15.74 -6.18
C THR A 144 0.14 -16.03 -6.10
N ASP A 145 0.96 -15.45 -6.99
CA ASP A 145 2.40 -15.64 -6.99
C ASP A 145 3.06 -14.96 -5.79
N LEU A 146 2.61 -13.74 -5.44
CA LEU A 146 3.09 -13.01 -4.27
C LEU A 146 2.67 -13.71 -2.98
N GLN A 147 1.43 -14.17 -2.90
CA GLN A 147 0.92 -14.95 -1.78
C GLN A 147 1.75 -16.22 -1.56
N GLY A 148 1.95 -17.01 -2.60
CA GLY A 148 2.75 -18.24 -2.51
C GLY A 148 4.22 -17.98 -2.14
N ALA A 149 4.79 -16.86 -2.56
CA ALA A 149 6.15 -16.46 -2.19
C ALA A 149 6.21 -16.05 -0.71
N ALA A 150 5.24 -15.25 -0.22
CA ALA A 150 5.13 -14.85 1.18
C ALA A 150 4.99 -16.08 2.11
N GLU A 151 4.10 -17.00 1.77
CA GLU A 151 3.88 -18.24 2.51
C GLU A 151 5.16 -19.11 2.59
N LYS A 152 5.88 -19.26 1.48
CA LYS A 152 7.15 -20.02 1.46
C LYS A 152 8.20 -19.38 2.35
N LYS A 153 8.30 -18.05 2.33
CA LYS A 153 9.25 -17.30 3.16
C LYS A 153 8.91 -17.45 4.64
N MET A 154 7.66 -17.24 5.02
CA MET A 154 7.18 -17.36 6.39
C MET A 154 7.32 -18.81 6.89
N ALA A 155 6.99 -19.82 6.07
CA ALA A 155 7.20 -21.22 6.42
C ALA A 155 8.69 -21.57 6.68
N SER A 156 9.63 -20.82 6.13
CA SER A 156 11.06 -21.00 6.43
C SER A 156 11.47 -20.43 7.79
N MET A 157 10.68 -19.48 8.32
CA MET A 157 10.90 -18.81 9.62
C MET A 157 9.94 -19.34 10.70
N TYR A 158 9.21 -20.41 10.42
CA TYR A 158 8.09 -20.90 11.24
C TYR A 158 8.43 -21.10 12.72
N VAL A 159 9.62 -21.62 13.04
CA VAL A 159 10.02 -21.89 14.43
C VAL A 159 10.12 -20.57 15.21
N ASP A 160 10.74 -19.56 14.62
CA ASP A 160 10.95 -18.25 15.27
C ASP A 160 9.63 -17.49 15.44
N VAL A 161 8.70 -17.70 14.51
CA VAL A 161 7.40 -17.01 14.48
C VAL A 161 6.40 -17.63 15.46
N CYS A 162 6.40 -18.97 15.61
CA CYS A 162 5.47 -19.66 16.52
C CYS A 162 5.68 -19.31 18.00
N GLU A 163 6.86 -18.84 18.37
CA GLU A 163 7.20 -18.46 19.75
C GLU A 163 6.83 -17.02 20.09
N SER A 164 6.35 -16.24 19.09
CA SER A 164 5.97 -14.84 19.30
C SER A 164 4.50 -14.71 19.75
N GLU A 165 4.23 -13.81 20.72
CA GLU A 165 2.86 -13.49 21.15
C GLU A 165 2.01 -12.94 20.00
N GLU A 166 2.62 -12.25 19.05
CA GLU A 166 1.98 -11.69 17.85
C GLU A 166 1.38 -12.78 16.96
N PHE A 167 1.99 -13.97 16.90
CA PHE A 167 1.48 -15.10 16.12
C PHE A 167 0.08 -15.50 16.53
N LEU A 168 -0.20 -15.53 17.83
CA LEU A 168 -1.49 -15.98 18.37
C LEU A 168 -2.60 -14.93 18.21
N THR A 169 -2.23 -13.65 18.06
CA THR A 169 -3.19 -12.54 18.05
C THR A 169 -3.51 -12.03 16.64
N HIS A 170 -2.61 -12.20 15.68
CA HIS A 170 -2.71 -11.57 14.35
C HIS A 170 -2.91 -12.56 13.21
N ILE A 171 -2.68 -13.86 13.42
CA ILE A 171 -2.84 -14.85 12.36
C ILE A 171 -4.29 -15.35 12.30
N GLY A 172 -4.93 -15.19 11.14
CA GLY A 172 -6.23 -15.79 10.86
C GLY A 172 -6.11 -17.31 10.62
N ALA A 173 -7.23 -18.04 10.83
CA ALA A 173 -7.26 -19.49 10.66
C ALA A 173 -6.79 -19.95 9.27
N ASP A 174 -7.19 -19.25 8.20
CA ASP A 174 -6.83 -19.59 6.83
C ASP A 174 -5.33 -19.39 6.56
N GLN A 175 -4.75 -18.32 7.09
CA GLN A 175 -3.32 -18.04 7.01
C GLN A 175 -2.51 -19.10 7.77
N LEU A 176 -2.99 -19.52 8.96
CA LEU A 176 -2.38 -20.58 9.74
C LEU A 176 -2.42 -21.93 9.00
N PHE A 177 -3.56 -22.29 8.40
CA PHE A 177 -3.68 -23.53 7.62
C PHE A 177 -2.76 -23.52 6.40
N SER A 178 -2.61 -22.38 5.71
CA SER A 178 -1.72 -22.23 4.57
C SER A 178 -0.24 -22.42 4.98
N LEU A 179 0.17 -21.80 6.08
CA LEU A 179 1.52 -21.97 6.64
C LEU A 179 1.81 -23.42 7.05
N LEU A 180 0.88 -24.08 7.74
CA LEU A 180 1.03 -25.48 8.16
C LEU A 180 1.11 -26.42 6.95
N ARG A 181 0.36 -26.18 5.88
CA ARG A 181 0.43 -26.98 4.65
C ARG A 181 1.81 -26.87 3.99
N ASN A 182 2.39 -25.67 3.95
CA ASN A 182 3.69 -25.44 3.36
C ASN A 182 4.85 -26.00 4.21
N THR A 183 4.74 -25.98 5.54
CA THR A 183 5.72 -26.60 6.46
C THR A 183 5.71 -28.12 6.37
N ARG A 184 4.54 -28.77 6.25
CA ARG A 184 4.44 -30.23 6.06
C ARG A 184 5.13 -30.69 4.78
N ARG A 185 4.97 -29.97 3.66
CA ARG A 185 5.65 -30.30 2.38
C ARG A 185 7.17 -30.29 2.49
N LYS A 186 7.75 -29.40 3.32
CA LYS A 186 9.23 -29.33 3.50
C LYS A 186 9.80 -30.44 4.39
N ARG A 187 9.04 -30.98 5.35
CA ARG A 187 9.53 -31.99 6.30
C ARG A 187 9.31 -33.45 5.86
N GLY A 188 8.73 -33.67 4.69
CA GLY A 188 8.57 -35.04 4.14
C GLY A 188 7.72 -35.96 5.01
N TRP A 189 6.82 -35.44 5.86
CA TRP A 189 5.90 -36.27 6.63
C TRP A 189 4.81 -36.78 5.71
N GLN A 190 4.86 -38.11 5.48
CA GLN A 190 3.79 -38.87 4.82
C GLN A 190 2.60 -39.04 5.76
#